data_b795d868f3eb84988fdb70c9c444c6d5
#
_entry.id   b795d868f3eb84988fdb70c9c444c6d5
#
_cell.length_a   1.000
_cell.length_b   1.000
_cell.length_c   1.000
_cell.angle_alpha   90.00
_cell.angle_beta   90.00
_cell.angle_gamma   90.00
#
_symmetry.space_group_name_H-M   'P 1'
#
loop_
_entity.id
_entity.type
_entity.pdbx_description
1 polymer ?
#
loop_
_entity_poly.entity_id
_entity_poly.type
_entity_poly.pdbx_seq_one_letter_code
_entity_poly.pdbx_strand_id
1 'polypeptide(L)'
;MRFAFLAAIGHQITYTLVEGGIFADTRTRISAIHPKLDEFVHCHLCVGTWSGILLAGIYQPNLLADVAGKKPSGARHLANLAGDAFLIALGTRVWNEVLGLMRREVQLKQRTVEAVEQAEEIRIERPSMPGISVRT
;
A
#
# COMPACT_ATOMS: atom_id res chain seq x y z
N MET A 1 2.14 9.81 17.56
CA MET A 1 1.28 8.61 17.34
C MET A 1 0.04 8.86 16.51
N ARG A 2 -0.71 9.97 16.68
CA ARG A 2 -1.95 10.26 15.92
C ARG A 2 -1.76 10.23 14.39
N PHE A 3 -0.67 10.82 13.89
CA PHE A 3 -0.34 10.82 12.46
C PHE A 3 -0.19 9.41 11.87
N ALA A 4 0.55 8.53 12.54
CA ALA A 4 0.76 7.15 12.07
C ALA A 4 -0.55 6.37 11.99
N PHE A 5 -1.45 6.56 12.95
CA PHE A 5 -2.80 5.96 12.93
C PHE A 5 -3.62 6.47 11.76
N LEU A 6 -3.66 7.79 11.54
CA LEU A 6 -4.41 8.38 10.43
C LEU A 6 -3.85 7.95 9.07
N ALA A 7 -2.52 7.88 8.95
CA ALA A 7 -1.86 7.37 7.75
C ALA A 7 -2.19 5.89 7.50
N ALA A 8 -2.22 5.05 8.54
CA ALA A 8 -2.59 3.64 8.43
C ALA A 8 -4.08 3.47 8.05
N ILE A 9 -4.98 4.27 8.64
CA ILE A 9 -6.40 4.27 8.29
C ILE A 9 -6.58 4.73 6.83
N GLY A 10 -5.91 5.80 6.42
CA GLY A 10 -5.94 6.30 5.04
C GLY A 10 -5.43 5.27 4.04
N HIS A 11 -4.35 4.55 4.39
CA HIS A 11 -3.85 3.43 3.60
C HIS A 11 -4.90 2.33 3.45
N GLN A 12 -5.50 1.89 4.56
CA GLN A 12 -6.50 0.82 4.54
C GLN A 12 -7.73 1.21 3.72
N ILE A 13 -8.23 2.44 3.86
CA ILE A 13 -9.35 2.95 3.06
C ILE A 13 -8.97 2.94 1.58
N THR A 14 -7.82 3.51 1.22
CA THR A 14 -7.34 3.56 -0.16
C THR A 14 -7.20 2.16 -0.75
N TYR A 15 -6.56 1.24 -0.04
CA TYR A 15 -6.38 -0.13 -0.48
C TYR A 15 -7.71 -0.84 -0.68
N THR A 16 -8.65 -0.68 0.25
CA THR A 16 -9.98 -1.30 0.16
C THR A 16 -10.77 -0.78 -1.04
N LEU A 17 -10.70 0.53 -1.32
CA LEU A 17 -11.41 1.14 -2.44
C LEU A 17 -10.80 0.78 -3.79
N VAL A 18 -9.48 0.73 -3.89
CA VAL A 18 -8.76 0.48 -5.16
C VAL A 18 -8.64 -1.01 -5.46
N GLU A 19 -8.29 -1.84 -4.47
CA GLU A 19 -8.01 -3.27 -4.65
C GLU A 19 -9.15 -4.17 -4.16
N GLY A 20 -10.01 -3.68 -3.28
CA GLY A 20 -11.06 -4.49 -2.67
C GLY A 20 -12.06 -5.04 -3.69
N GLY A 21 -12.25 -6.36 -3.70
CA GLY A 21 -13.21 -7.04 -4.58
C GLY A 21 -14.65 -6.59 -4.39
N ILE A 22 -15.02 -6.17 -3.15
CA ILE A 22 -16.35 -5.68 -2.83
C ILE A 22 -16.75 -4.43 -3.63
N PHE A 23 -15.77 -3.63 -4.06
CA PHE A 23 -15.98 -2.43 -4.85
C PHE A 23 -15.74 -2.64 -6.35
N ALA A 24 -15.45 -3.86 -6.81
CA ALA A 24 -15.15 -4.15 -8.21
C ALA A 24 -16.29 -3.71 -9.15
N ASP A 25 -17.53 -4.09 -8.84
CA ASP A 25 -18.69 -3.71 -9.63
C ASP A 25 -18.93 -2.19 -9.66
N THR A 26 -18.70 -1.53 -8.50
CA THR A 26 -18.83 -0.07 -8.40
C THR A 26 -17.78 0.63 -9.23
N ARG A 27 -16.52 0.17 -9.19
CA ARG A 27 -15.43 0.70 -10.03
C ARG A 27 -15.76 0.53 -11.51
N THR A 28 -16.20 -0.65 -11.95
CA THR A 28 -16.57 -0.91 -13.33
C THR A 28 -17.69 0.01 -13.82
N ARG A 29 -18.69 0.29 -12.99
CA ARG A 29 -19.76 1.23 -13.32
C ARG A 29 -19.25 2.67 -13.44
N ILE A 30 -18.38 3.10 -12.54
CA ILE A 30 -17.78 4.45 -12.56
C ILE A 30 -16.88 4.61 -13.78
N SER A 31 -16.06 3.61 -14.08
CA SER A 31 -15.18 3.56 -15.26
C SER A 31 -15.96 3.67 -16.57
N ALA A 32 -17.16 3.10 -16.64
CA ALA A 32 -18.01 3.17 -17.82
C ALA A 32 -18.57 4.57 -18.08
N ILE A 33 -18.59 5.47 -17.10
CA ILE A 33 -19.14 6.83 -17.24
C ILE A 33 -18.15 7.73 -18.01
N HIS A 34 -16.87 7.70 -17.65
CA HIS A 34 -15.87 8.56 -18.26
C HIS A 34 -14.45 8.00 -18.07
N PRO A 35 -13.57 8.05 -19.12
CA PRO A 35 -12.19 7.52 -19.03
C PRO A 35 -11.35 8.11 -17.89
N LYS A 36 -11.52 9.40 -17.57
CA LYS A 36 -10.81 10.05 -16.44
C LYS A 36 -11.26 9.52 -15.08
N LEU A 37 -12.50 9.07 -14.96
CA LEU A 37 -13.00 8.44 -13.74
C LEU A 37 -12.42 7.04 -13.56
N ASP A 38 -12.18 6.33 -14.67
CA ASP A 38 -11.48 5.06 -14.66
C ASP A 38 -10.06 5.20 -14.11
N GLU A 39 -9.29 6.14 -14.63
CA GLU A 39 -7.96 6.44 -14.10
C GLU A 39 -8.01 6.84 -12.62
N PHE A 40 -9.01 7.61 -12.21
CA PHE A 40 -9.16 8.07 -10.84
C PHE A 40 -9.41 6.94 -9.86
N VAL A 41 -10.34 6.02 -10.15
CA VAL A 41 -10.73 4.94 -9.22
C VAL A 41 -9.68 3.84 -9.11
N HIS A 42 -8.76 3.75 -10.06
CA HIS A 42 -7.62 2.82 -10.04
C HIS A 42 -6.31 3.46 -9.56
N CYS A 43 -6.31 4.77 -9.33
CA CYS A 43 -5.14 5.52 -8.89
C CYS A 43 -5.04 5.59 -7.36
N HIS A 44 -4.14 4.82 -6.76
CA HIS A 44 -3.89 4.83 -5.31
C HIS A 44 -3.54 6.23 -4.77
N LEU A 45 -2.81 7.03 -5.56
CA LEU A 45 -2.47 8.40 -5.16
C LEU A 45 -3.71 9.29 -5.12
N CYS A 46 -4.56 9.21 -6.15
CA CYS A 46 -5.78 10.02 -6.23
C CYS A 46 -6.75 9.68 -5.10
N VAL A 47 -7.06 8.40 -4.94
CA VAL A 47 -7.95 7.92 -3.86
C VAL A 47 -7.33 8.19 -2.50
N GLY A 48 -6.01 8.00 -2.33
CA GLY A 48 -5.29 8.31 -1.10
C GLY A 48 -5.34 9.79 -0.71
N THR A 49 -5.21 10.69 -1.68
CA THR A 49 -5.32 12.14 -1.45
C THR A 49 -6.73 12.50 -0.97
N TRP A 50 -7.77 12.00 -1.63
CA TRP A 50 -9.16 12.24 -1.23
C TRP A 50 -9.49 11.63 0.13
N SER A 51 -8.99 10.43 0.41
CA SER A 51 -9.10 9.81 1.75
C SER A 51 -8.40 10.66 2.81
N GLY A 52 -7.23 11.23 2.49
CA GLY A 52 -6.50 12.14 3.37
C GLY A 52 -7.29 13.43 3.67
N ILE A 53 -7.91 14.05 2.64
CA ILE A 53 -8.77 15.21 2.79
C ILE A 53 -9.97 14.90 3.68
N LEU A 54 -10.62 13.76 3.44
CA LEU A 54 -11.76 13.32 4.24
C LEU A 54 -11.39 13.12 5.70
N LEU A 55 -10.30 12.40 5.96
CA LEU A 55 -9.81 12.14 7.32
C LEU A 55 -9.39 13.43 8.02
N ALA A 56 -8.70 14.33 7.33
CA ALA A 56 -8.33 15.62 7.89
C ALA A 56 -9.57 16.46 8.24
N GLY A 57 -10.60 16.44 7.39
CA GLY A 57 -11.85 17.14 7.62
C GLY A 57 -12.64 16.60 8.82
N ILE A 58 -12.70 15.27 8.98
CA ILE A 58 -13.44 14.62 10.07
C ILE A 58 -12.71 14.75 11.40
N TYR A 59 -11.42 14.40 11.41
CA TYR A 59 -10.66 14.29 12.66
C TYR A 59 -9.97 15.60 13.08
N GLN A 60 -9.82 16.56 12.17
CA GLN A 60 -9.13 17.84 12.39
C GLN A 60 -7.86 17.66 13.25
N PRO A 61 -6.90 16.84 12.81
CA PRO A 61 -5.79 16.38 13.65
C PRO A 61 -4.87 17.50 14.13
N ASN A 62 -4.95 18.70 13.53
CA ASN A 62 -4.17 19.89 13.87
C ASN A 62 -2.65 19.62 13.93
N LEU A 63 -2.15 18.71 13.09
CA LEU A 63 -0.75 18.31 13.08
C LEU A 63 0.19 19.48 12.83
N LEU A 64 -0.22 20.40 11.95
CA LEU A 64 0.55 21.60 11.63
C LEU A 64 0.25 22.78 12.56
N ALA A 65 -0.89 22.78 13.25
CA ALA A 65 -1.25 23.84 14.20
C ALA A 65 -0.33 23.85 15.42
N ASP A 66 0.10 22.68 15.87
CA ASP A 66 1.06 22.54 16.99
C ASP A 66 2.43 23.16 16.65
N VAL A 67 2.79 23.22 15.37
CA VAL A 67 4.04 23.84 14.90
C VAL A 67 3.93 25.36 14.82
N ALA A 68 2.73 25.91 14.62
CA ALA A 68 2.52 27.34 14.37
C ALA A 68 2.20 28.20 15.62
N GLY A 69 1.89 27.61 16.76
CA GLY A 69 1.84 28.26 18.07
C GLY A 69 0.85 29.42 18.28
N LYS A 70 -0.06 29.75 17.36
CA LYS A 70 -1.05 30.84 17.46
C LYS A 70 -2.43 30.39 16.99
N LYS A 71 -3.50 30.95 17.61
CA LYS A 71 -4.89 30.76 17.16
C LYS A 71 -5.01 31.09 15.67
N PRO A 72 -5.43 30.15 14.82
CA PRO A 72 -5.46 30.34 13.38
C PRO A 72 -6.58 31.29 12.98
N SER A 73 -6.28 32.23 12.09
CA SER A 73 -7.30 32.92 11.29
C SER A 73 -7.95 31.89 10.34
N GLY A 74 -9.16 32.17 9.83
CA GLY A 74 -9.87 31.19 8.96
C GLY A 74 -9.04 30.69 7.78
N ALA A 75 -8.24 31.55 7.14
CA ALA A 75 -7.34 31.19 6.05
C ALA A 75 -6.23 30.21 6.51
N ARG A 76 -5.67 30.42 7.71
CA ARG A 76 -4.67 29.52 8.29
C ARG A 76 -5.27 28.16 8.67
N HIS A 77 -6.50 28.16 9.16
CA HIS A 77 -7.20 26.90 9.46
C HIS A 77 -7.35 26.05 8.20
N LEU A 78 -7.76 26.65 7.10
CA LEU A 78 -7.88 25.94 5.81
C LEU A 78 -6.51 25.47 5.28
N ALA A 79 -5.47 26.27 5.41
CA ALA A 79 -4.12 25.89 5.02
C ALA A 79 -3.58 24.72 5.87
N ASN A 80 -3.82 24.75 7.18
CA ASN A 80 -3.43 23.65 8.06
C ASN A 80 -4.19 22.38 7.73
N LEU A 81 -5.49 22.47 7.48
CA LEU A 81 -6.32 21.33 7.08
C LEU A 81 -5.82 20.69 5.76
N ALA A 82 -5.50 21.53 4.77
CA ALA A 82 -4.92 21.07 3.52
C ALA A 82 -3.55 20.39 3.73
N GLY A 83 -2.69 21.01 4.55
CA GLY A 83 -1.40 20.43 4.90
C GLY A 83 -1.51 19.09 5.63
N ASP A 84 -2.41 18.99 6.59
CA ASP A 84 -2.70 17.75 7.30
C ASP A 84 -3.20 16.65 6.35
N ALA A 85 -4.05 17.01 5.38
CA ALA A 85 -4.52 16.09 4.35
C ALA A 85 -3.36 15.56 3.48
N PHE A 86 -2.44 16.43 3.06
CA PHE A 86 -1.26 16.03 2.31
C PHE A 86 -0.31 15.15 3.12
N LEU A 87 -0.12 15.46 4.41
CA LEU A 87 0.70 14.63 5.29
C LEU A 87 0.10 13.23 5.46
N ILE A 88 -1.21 13.12 5.64
CA ILE A 88 -1.90 11.82 5.74
C ILE A 88 -1.75 11.04 4.42
N ALA A 89 -1.96 11.69 3.28
CA ALA A 89 -1.80 11.06 1.97
C ALA A 89 -0.35 10.58 1.72
N LEU A 90 0.63 11.39 2.10
CA LEU A 90 2.05 11.02 2.02
C LEU A 90 2.37 9.84 2.93
N GLY A 91 1.89 9.87 4.19
CA GLY A 91 2.04 8.75 5.12
C GLY A 91 1.41 7.46 4.60
N THR A 92 0.26 7.55 3.96
CA THR A 92 -0.41 6.44 3.27
C THR A 92 0.50 5.83 2.19
N ARG A 93 1.16 6.66 1.39
CA ARG A 93 2.09 6.22 0.35
C ARG A 93 3.32 5.53 0.94
N VAL A 94 3.94 6.15 1.95
CA VAL A 94 5.11 5.56 2.64
C VAL A 94 4.74 4.20 3.24
N TRP A 95 3.56 4.09 3.85
CA TRP A 95 3.06 2.83 4.40
C TRP A 95 2.91 1.75 3.34
N ASN A 96 2.37 2.10 2.17
CA ASN A 96 2.23 1.19 1.04
C ASN A 96 3.59 0.68 0.53
N GLU A 97 4.59 1.55 0.41
CA GLU A 97 5.95 1.17 0.02
C GLU A 97 6.60 0.23 1.04
N VAL A 98 6.48 0.53 2.34
CA VAL A 98 7.02 -0.32 3.41
C VAL A 98 6.38 -1.71 3.39
N LEU A 99 5.05 -1.79 3.28
CA LEU A 99 4.34 -3.08 3.18
C LEU A 99 4.71 -3.81 1.89
N GLY A 100 4.90 -3.10 0.79
CA GLY A 100 5.35 -3.66 -0.49
C GLY A 100 6.73 -4.32 -0.38
N LEU A 101 7.66 -3.68 0.30
CA LEU A 101 9.00 -4.23 0.56
C LEU A 101 8.91 -5.50 1.42
N MET A 102 8.14 -5.46 2.50
CA MET A 102 7.94 -6.63 3.36
C MET A 102 7.33 -7.82 2.60
N ARG A 103 6.36 -7.58 1.73
CA ARG A 103 5.77 -8.64 0.88
C ARG A 103 6.79 -9.25 -0.06
N ARG A 104 7.64 -8.43 -0.69
CA ARG A 104 8.71 -8.91 -1.59
C ARG A 104 9.70 -9.81 -0.85
N GLU A 105 10.10 -9.46 0.37
CA GLU A 105 10.99 -10.30 1.18
C GLU A 105 10.36 -11.64 1.53
N VAL A 106 9.09 -11.65 1.91
CA VAL A 106 8.35 -12.89 2.20
C VAL A 106 8.26 -13.77 0.95
N GLN A 107 7.93 -13.20 -0.21
CA GLN A 107 7.86 -13.94 -1.47
C GLN A 107 9.21 -14.51 -1.90
N LEU A 108 10.29 -13.76 -1.71
CA LEU A 108 11.65 -14.27 -1.99
C LEU A 108 12.00 -15.46 -1.12
N LYS A 109 11.69 -15.40 0.17
CA LYS A 109 11.91 -16.53 1.09
C LYS A 109 11.07 -17.75 0.72
N GLN A 110 9.82 -17.56 0.34
CA GLN A 110 8.96 -18.67 -0.12
C GLN A 110 9.53 -19.34 -1.38
N ARG A 111 9.93 -18.54 -2.37
CA ARG A 111 10.57 -19.10 -3.59
C ARG A 111 11.86 -19.86 -3.31
N THR A 112 12.66 -19.41 -2.34
CA THR A 112 13.88 -20.14 -1.97
C THR A 112 13.57 -21.46 -1.30
N VAL A 113 12.54 -21.52 -0.46
CA VAL A 113 12.08 -22.77 0.17
C VAL A 113 11.57 -23.74 -0.89
N GLU A 114 10.68 -23.29 -1.77
CA GLU A 114 10.15 -24.11 -2.88
C GLU A 114 11.26 -24.64 -3.79
N ALA A 115 12.26 -23.81 -4.11
CA ALA A 115 13.40 -24.25 -4.92
C ALA A 115 14.26 -25.32 -4.22
N VAL A 116 14.42 -25.21 -2.90
CA VAL A 116 15.15 -26.22 -2.12
C VAL A 116 14.37 -27.54 -2.06
N GLU A 117 13.06 -27.49 -1.82
CA GLU A 117 12.20 -28.68 -1.81
C GLU A 117 12.20 -29.39 -3.16
N GLN A 118 12.08 -28.66 -4.27
CA GLN A 118 12.16 -29.22 -5.62
C GLN A 118 13.53 -29.85 -5.91
N ALA A 119 14.61 -29.21 -5.46
CA ALA A 119 15.95 -29.75 -5.64
C ALA A 119 16.16 -31.07 -4.86
N GLU A 120 15.56 -31.15 -3.69
CA GLU A 120 15.62 -32.35 -2.85
C GLU A 120 14.78 -33.50 -3.44
N GLU A 121 13.62 -33.21 -3.97
CA GLU A 121 12.74 -34.16 -4.67
C GLU A 121 13.43 -34.73 -5.91
N ILE A 122 14.05 -33.90 -6.74
CA ILE A 122 14.86 -34.34 -7.91
C ILE A 122 16.05 -35.21 -7.47
N ARG A 123 16.63 -34.90 -6.32
CA ARG A 123 17.74 -35.66 -5.78
C ARG A 123 17.31 -37.07 -5.33
N ILE A 124 16.11 -37.20 -4.77
CA ILE A 124 15.54 -38.48 -4.33
C ILE A 124 15.12 -39.33 -5.55
N GLU A 125 14.53 -38.69 -6.57
CA GLU A 125 14.11 -39.40 -7.79
C GLU A 125 15.27 -39.87 -8.69
N ARG A 126 16.46 -39.29 -8.52
CA ARG A 126 17.64 -39.72 -9.27
C ARG A 126 18.35 -40.84 -8.49
N PRO A 127 17.99 -42.14 -8.74
CA PRO A 127 18.71 -43.24 -8.11
C PRO A 127 20.17 -43.14 -8.49
N SER A 128 21.05 -43.30 -7.50
CA SER A 128 22.48 -43.34 -7.68
C SER A 128 22.81 -44.27 -8.84
N MET A 129 23.23 -43.74 -9.98
CA MET A 129 23.75 -44.58 -11.07
C MET A 129 24.92 -45.39 -10.53
N PRO A 130 24.84 -46.71 -10.57
CA PRO A 130 25.96 -47.54 -10.11
C PRO A 130 27.16 -47.28 -11.00
N GLY A 131 28.23 -46.85 -10.38
CA GLY A 131 29.60 -46.68 -10.80
C GLY A 131 29.95 -46.89 -12.27
N ILE A 132 30.26 -45.77 -12.96
CA ILE A 132 31.17 -45.80 -14.09
C ILE A 132 32.56 -46.03 -13.48
N SER A 133 33.00 -47.30 -13.44
CA SER A 133 34.38 -47.67 -13.13
C SER A 133 35.25 -47.09 -14.25
N VAL A 134 35.95 -46.02 -13.96
CA VAL A 134 37.06 -45.57 -14.80
C VAL A 134 38.18 -46.59 -14.65
N ARG A 135 38.33 -47.49 -15.64
CA ARG A 135 39.56 -48.33 -15.77
C ARG A 135 40.68 -47.38 -16.19
N THR A 136 41.62 -47.24 -15.33
CA THR A 136 42.99 -46.77 -15.61
C THR A 136 43.74 -47.84 -16.39
#